data_a1cc8d080882d42996a54b475c78357b
#
_entry.id   a1cc8d080882d42996a54b475c78357b
#
_cell.length_a   1.000
_cell.length_b   1.000
_cell.length_c   1.000
_cell.angle_alpha   90.00
_cell.angle_beta   90.00
_cell.angle_gamma   90.00
#
_symmetry.space_group_name_H-M   'P 1'
#
loop_
_entity.id
_entity.type
_entity.pdbx_description
1 polymer ?
#
loop_
_entity_poly.entity_id
_entity_poly.type
_entity_poly.pdbx_seq_one_letter_code
_entity_poly.pdbx_strand_id
1 'polypeptide(L)'
;VLPYQNGFQSAPMHGQFLVIQLESEDEGVLGRITSIASEGRLTSSSGEDYGIRAISDDREIPEDLREQYLKYRVDIRVLGVLRTVDGKVVFAASHRRLPHVGSKVAFLSDELLKEVAGHNIEGVDLGFLALGEFVYCAGDERIKPEEWIIEKSPVVTPRFAIQNLVSRRSFVFARAGFGKSNLTKLLFSSLYKETPTIEKRGGRKVPVGTIIFDPDGEYYWPDDKNRPGLCDVPELEDKLVVFTKKKGPSPFYDSFVAGDIKLDIRRLRPSHVISIALSPEKQEQQNVRKLKGMNDRDWKTLVDEIYEQGNLADEKLLKELLHLTDQQEAEMAAARANMTAIVKMLHDPSSLMLDMLLFSLKEGKLCIVDVSQLRGEAALILSGIVLQKIFDYNQEQ
;
A
#
# COMPACT_ATOMS: atom_id res chain seq x y z
N VAL A 1 -18.95 26.34 16.73
CA VAL A 1 -20.04 25.86 17.60
C VAL A 1 -21.34 25.96 16.83
N LEU A 2 -22.13 24.87 16.81
CA LEU A 2 -23.44 24.82 16.15
C LEU A 2 -24.55 24.84 17.21
N PRO A 3 -25.68 25.49 16.96
CA PRO A 3 -26.86 25.38 17.83
C PRO A 3 -27.40 23.96 17.84
N TYR A 4 -28.24 23.64 18.84
CA TYR A 4 -28.87 22.32 18.97
C TYR A 4 -29.70 21.95 17.73
N GLN A 5 -30.60 22.84 17.32
CA GLN A 5 -31.29 22.69 16.03
C GLN A 5 -30.46 23.34 14.93
N ASN A 6 -30.01 22.57 13.98
CA ASN A 6 -29.27 23.05 12.83
C ASN A 6 -29.50 22.12 11.62
N GLY A 7 -29.30 22.64 10.42
CA GLY A 7 -29.48 21.90 9.18
C GLY A 7 -28.44 20.81 8.93
N PHE A 8 -27.46 20.63 9.84
CA PHE A 8 -26.39 19.64 9.71
C PHE A 8 -26.71 18.31 10.42
N GLN A 9 -27.81 18.22 11.17
CA GLN A 9 -28.13 17.01 11.94
C GLN A 9 -28.35 15.76 11.06
N SER A 10 -28.81 15.94 9.82
CA SER A 10 -29.04 14.87 8.85
C SER A 10 -27.87 14.63 7.90
N ALA A 11 -26.74 15.32 8.10
CA ALA A 11 -25.57 15.23 7.22
C ALA A 11 -24.46 14.43 7.88
N PRO A 12 -23.62 13.73 7.09
CA PRO A 12 -22.43 13.07 7.60
C PRO A 12 -21.48 14.13 8.16
N MET A 13 -21.26 14.11 9.48
CA MET A 13 -20.47 15.16 10.11
C MET A 13 -18.99 14.78 10.19
N HIS A 14 -18.68 13.63 10.75
CA HIS A 14 -17.27 13.22 10.91
C HIS A 14 -16.62 12.92 9.58
N GLY A 15 -15.48 13.56 9.32
CA GLY A 15 -14.75 13.39 8.06
C GLY A 15 -15.21 14.27 6.91
N GLN A 16 -16.35 14.99 7.06
CA GLN A 16 -16.91 15.87 6.04
C GLN A 16 -16.04 17.09 5.80
N PHE A 17 -16.07 17.58 4.57
CA PHE A 17 -15.37 18.80 4.18
C PHE A 17 -16.26 20.03 4.30
N LEU A 18 -15.67 21.13 4.76
CA LEU A 18 -16.32 22.41 4.94
C LEU A 18 -15.50 23.52 4.30
N VAL A 19 -16.19 24.56 3.85
CA VAL A 19 -15.59 25.85 3.54
C VAL A 19 -16.00 26.85 4.62
N ILE A 20 -15.01 27.56 5.15
CA ILE A 20 -15.20 28.63 6.12
C ILE A 20 -14.76 29.92 5.44
N GLN A 21 -15.68 30.85 5.26
CA GLN A 21 -15.44 32.14 4.61
C GLN A 21 -14.36 32.91 5.36
N LEU A 22 -13.44 33.51 4.62
CA LEU A 22 -12.48 34.51 5.13
C LEU A 22 -13.03 35.93 5.01
N GLU A 23 -12.18 36.91 4.85
CA GLU A 23 -12.57 38.32 4.78
C GLU A 23 -13.35 38.67 3.51
N SER A 24 -13.03 38.00 2.38
CA SER A 24 -13.74 38.21 1.12
C SER A 24 -14.65 37.03 0.80
N GLU A 25 -15.65 37.24 -0.06
CA GLU A 25 -16.54 36.15 -0.55
C GLU A 25 -15.83 35.19 -1.50
N ASP A 26 -14.72 35.60 -2.10
CA ASP A 26 -13.92 34.82 -3.04
C ASP A 26 -12.85 33.95 -2.36
N GLU A 27 -12.74 34.07 -1.02
CA GLU A 27 -11.73 33.32 -0.27
C GLU A 27 -12.35 32.52 0.88
N GLY A 28 -11.91 31.28 1.05
CA GLY A 28 -12.33 30.42 2.14
C GLY A 28 -11.24 29.49 2.61
N VAL A 29 -11.35 29.06 3.84
CA VAL A 29 -10.53 27.98 4.38
C VAL A 29 -11.23 26.65 4.11
N LEU A 30 -10.54 25.74 3.44
CA LEU A 30 -10.97 24.35 3.33
C LEU A 30 -10.58 23.61 4.61
N GLY A 31 -11.54 23.01 5.27
CA GLY A 31 -11.35 22.20 6.46
C GLY A 31 -12.05 20.86 6.40
N ARG A 32 -11.62 19.95 7.25
CA ARG A 32 -12.24 18.65 7.44
C ARG A 32 -12.65 18.49 8.91
N ILE A 33 -13.86 18.02 9.15
CA ILE A 33 -14.36 17.76 10.51
C ILE A 33 -13.61 16.56 11.10
N THR A 34 -13.02 16.74 12.27
CA THR A 34 -12.25 15.69 12.97
C THR A 34 -12.90 15.21 14.24
N SER A 35 -13.72 16.03 14.87
CA SER A 35 -14.51 15.63 16.03
C SER A 35 -15.76 16.48 16.19
N ILE A 36 -16.75 15.93 16.87
CA ILE A 36 -17.99 16.59 17.27
C ILE A 36 -18.22 16.25 18.73
N ALA A 37 -18.47 17.25 19.54
CA ALA A 37 -18.76 17.08 20.95
C ALA A 37 -19.93 17.95 21.37
N SER A 38 -20.75 17.47 22.29
CA SER A 38 -21.76 18.28 22.94
C SER A 38 -21.08 19.33 23.82
N GLU A 39 -21.58 20.55 23.78
CA GLU A 39 -21.08 21.68 24.56
C GLU A 39 -22.27 22.51 25.09
N GLY A 40 -22.05 23.27 26.14
CA GLY A 40 -23.06 24.14 26.70
C GLY A 40 -23.33 23.88 28.17
N ARG A 41 -24.35 24.57 28.74
CA ARG A 41 -24.64 24.42 30.17
C ARG A 41 -25.19 23.04 30.57
N LEU A 42 -25.86 22.35 29.66
CA LEU A 42 -26.34 20.98 29.91
C LEU A 42 -25.22 19.94 29.98
N THR A 43 -24.03 20.25 29.49
CA THR A 43 -22.83 19.39 29.57
C THR A 43 -21.93 19.75 30.76
N SER A 44 -22.33 20.71 31.60
CA SER A 44 -21.67 20.99 32.88
C SER A 44 -22.16 19.99 33.95
N SER A 45 -21.40 19.86 35.04
CA SER A 45 -21.78 18.98 36.15
C SER A 45 -23.23 19.17 36.65
N SER A 46 -23.68 20.41 36.77
CA SER A 46 -25.07 20.73 37.15
C SER A 46 -26.10 20.33 36.09
N GLY A 47 -25.73 20.41 34.81
CA GLY A 47 -26.57 19.98 33.69
C GLY A 47 -26.64 18.47 33.58
N GLU A 48 -25.53 17.78 33.84
CA GLU A 48 -25.47 16.31 33.90
C GLU A 48 -26.37 15.78 35.05
N ASP A 49 -26.28 16.39 36.24
CA ASP A 49 -27.13 16.03 37.38
C ASP A 49 -28.62 16.23 37.06
N TYR A 50 -28.97 17.31 36.37
CA TYR A 50 -30.33 17.54 35.89
C TYR A 50 -30.79 16.47 34.90
N GLY A 51 -29.95 16.15 33.93
CA GLY A 51 -30.20 15.10 32.93
C GLY A 51 -30.39 13.72 33.57
N ILE A 52 -29.55 13.34 34.51
CA ILE A 52 -29.64 12.07 35.26
C ILE A 52 -30.97 12.01 36.04
N ARG A 53 -31.34 13.08 36.71
CA ARG A 53 -32.64 13.11 37.46
C ARG A 53 -33.83 13.04 36.49
N ALA A 54 -33.79 13.76 35.38
CA ALA A 54 -34.89 13.70 34.41
C ALA A 54 -35.07 12.27 33.87
N ILE A 55 -33.99 11.58 33.52
CA ILE A 55 -34.05 10.18 33.07
C ILE A 55 -34.52 9.25 34.19
N SER A 56 -34.02 9.43 35.42
CA SER A 56 -34.42 8.61 36.58
C SER A 56 -35.91 8.76 36.90
N ASP A 57 -36.48 9.92 36.62
CA ASP A 57 -37.90 10.25 36.79
C ASP A 57 -38.76 9.90 35.55
N ASP A 58 -38.19 9.24 34.54
CA ASP A 58 -38.82 8.93 33.26
C ASP A 58 -39.40 10.19 32.56
N ARG A 59 -38.67 11.31 32.67
CA ARG A 59 -39.04 12.57 32.06
C ARG A 59 -38.03 12.92 30.93
N GLU A 60 -38.55 13.41 29.85
CA GLU A 60 -37.68 13.99 28.79
C GLU A 60 -37.18 15.39 29.18
N ILE A 61 -35.98 15.71 28.79
CA ILE A 61 -35.50 17.08 28.88
C ILE A 61 -36.29 17.93 27.89
N PRO A 62 -36.98 18.99 28.35
CA PRO A 62 -37.75 19.87 27.47
C PRO A 62 -36.90 20.42 26.30
N GLU A 63 -37.56 20.54 25.15
CA GLU A 63 -36.87 20.93 23.91
C GLU A 63 -36.34 22.35 23.95
N ASP A 64 -37.07 23.26 24.58
CA ASP A 64 -36.66 24.62 24.86
C ASP A 64 -35.36 24.72 25.68
N LEU A 65 -35.15 23.82 26.64
CA LEU A 65 -33.93 23.74 27.40
C LEU A 65 -32.77 23.15 26.57
N ARG A 66 -33.08 22.18 25.71
CA ARG A 66 -32.05 21.68 24.76
C ARG A 66 -31.60 22.75 23.79
N GLU A 67 -32.54 23.49 23.20
CA GLU A 67 -32.23 24.59 22.29
C GLU A 67 -31.41 25.71 22.94
N GLN A 68 -31.75 26.06 24.18
CA GLN A 68 -31.13 27.15 24.88
C GLN A 68 -29.71 26.80 25.41
N TYR A 69 -29.50 25.59 25.87
CA TYR A 69 -28.34 25.21 26.67
C TYR A 69 -27.49 24.11 26.08
N LEU A 70 -27.89 23.44 25.00
CA LEU A 70 -27.10 22.46 24.29
C LEU A 70 -26.58 23.03 22.98
N LYS A 71 -25.30 22.87 22.75
CA LYS A 71 -24.60 23.27 21.53
C LYS A 71 -23.68 22.15 21.10
N TYR A 72 -23.28 22.16 19.85
CA TYR A 72 -22.27 21.23 19.34
C TYR A 72 -20.98 21.98 19.01
N ARG A 73 -19.89 21.55 19.59
CA ARG A 73 -18.56 21.95 19.17
C ARG A 73 -18.10 21.02 18.06
N VAL A 74 -17.68 21.61 16.95
CA VAL A 74 -17.13 20.89 15.79
C VAL A 74 -15.69 21.32 15.66
N ASP A 75 -14.76 20.38 15.80
CA ASP A 75 -13.34 20.63 15.58
C ASP A 75 -13.01 20.35 14.11
N ILE A 76 -12.33 21.30 13.48
CA ILE A 76 -12.05 21.28 12.05
C ILE A 76 -10.54 21.35 11.83
N ARG A 77 -10.01 20.40 11.12
CA ARG A 77 -8.63 20.44 10.64
C ARG A 77 -8.55 21.25 9.36
N VAL A 78 -7.81 22.35 9.40
CA VAL A 78 -7.54 23.17 8.22
C VAL A 78 -6.66 22.38 7.24
N LEU A 79 -7.08 22.32 5.99
CA LEU A 79 -6.36 21.65 4.90
C LEU A 79 -5.63 22.66 4.00
N GLY A 80 -6.22 23.83 3.82
CA GLY A 80 -5.65 24.89 2.99
C GLY A 80 -6.64 26.04 2.74
N VAL A 81 -6.33 26.87 1.78
CA VAL A 81 -7.13 28.03 1.37
C VAL A 81 -7.66 27.81 -0.04
N LEU A 82 -8.93 28.06 -0.23
CA LEU A 82 -9.60 28.12 -1.53
C LEU A 82 -9.72 29.59 -1.94
N ARG A 83 -9.52 29.86 -3.24
CA ARG A 83 -9.63 31.18 -3.83
C ARG A 83 -10.31 31.07 -5.19
N THR A 84 -11.22 31.96 -5.49
CA THR A 84 -11.78 32.10 -6.84
C THR A 84 -10.91 33.08 -7.63
N VAL A 85 -10.29 32.60 -8.71
CA VAL A 85 -9.47 33.38 -9.63
C VAL A 85 -10.01 33.17 -11.04
N ASP A 86 -10.43 34.23 -11.71
CA ASP A 86 -11.01 34.17 -13.06
C ASP A 86 -12.14 33.11 -13.20
N GLY A 87 -13.00 33.02 -12.18
CA GLY A 87 -14.12 32.08 -12.13
C GLY A 87 -13.73 30.60 -11.85
N LYS A 88 -12.46 30.36 -11.58
CA LYS A 88 -11.97 29.02 -11.22
C LYS A 88 -11.54 28.97 -9.75
N VAL A 89 -11.88 27.87 -9.09
CA VAL A 89 -11.43 27.65 -7.71
C VAL A 89 -10.00 27.10 -7.73
N VAL A 90 -9.12 27.80 -7.04
CA VAL A 90 -7.71 27.43 -6.86
C VAL A 90 -7.47 27.06 -5.41
N PHE A 91 -6.80 25.94 -5.16
CA PHE A 91 -6.43 25.46 -3.83
C PHE A 91 -4.95 25.71 -3.56
N ALA A 92 -4.67 26.25 -2.37
CA ALA A 92 -3.33 26.37 -1.82
C ALA A 92 -3.23 25.65 -0.47
N ALA A 93 -2.31 24.71 -0.34
CA ALA A 93 -2.03 24.00 0.92
C ALA A 93 -1.34 24.96 1.92
N SER A 94 -2.10 25.88 2.50
CA SER A 94 -1.64 26.88 3.45
C SER A 94 -2.44 26.83 4.74
N HIS A 95 -1.75 26.70 5.87
CA HIS A 95 -2.34 26.71 7.22
C HIS A 95 -2.16 28.06 7.94
N ARG A 96 -1.73 29.09 7.22
CA ARG A 96 -1.38 30.40 7.82
C ARG A 96 -2.56 31.32 8.02
N ARG A 97 -3.69 31.07 7.35
CA ARG A 97 -4.89 31.90 7.47
C ARG A 97 -5.93 31.16 8.30
N LEU A 98 -6.46 31.85 9.31
CA LEU A 98 -7.51 31.32 10.18
C LEU A 98 -8.78 32.16 10.00
N PRO A 99 -9.96 31.53 10.01
CA PRO A 99 -11.23 32.22 9.97
C PRO A 99 -11.45 33.01 11.27
N HIS A 100 -12.20 34.09 11.18
CA HIS A 100 -12.58 34.88 12.33
C HIS A 100 -13.86 34.36 12.99
N VAL A 101 -14.09 34.79 14.23
CA VAL A 101 -15.36 34.53 14.92
C VAL A 101 -16.48 35.18 14.12
N GLY A 102 -17.54 34.42 13.85
CA GLY A 102 -18.68 34.89 13.05
C GLY A 102 -18.54 34.60 11.55
N SER A 103 -17.43 34.02 11.07
CA SER A 103 -17.30 33.58 9.69
C SER A 103 -18.39 32.55 9.31
N LYS A 104 -18.94 32.68 8.12
CA LYS A 104 -19.91 31.72 7.58
C LYS A 104 -19.24 30.39 7.29
N VAL A 105 -19.95 29.31 7.58
CA VAL A 105 -19.50 27.93 7.33
C VAL A 105 -20.52 27.24 6.45
N ALA A 106 -20.06 26.54 5.41
CA ALA A 106 -20.89 25.80 4.50
C ALA A 106 -20.26 24.45 4.14
N PHE A 107 -21.09 23.47 3.77
CA PHE A 107 -20.62 22.30 3.05
C PHE A 107 -20.13 22.69 1.66
N LEU A 108 -19.29 21.85 1.06
CA LEU A 108 -18.88 22.07 -0.31
C LEU A 108 -20.05 21.85 -1.28
N SER A 109 -20.07 22.61 -2.38
CA SER A 109 -20.92 22.26 -3.52
C SER A 109 -20.50 20.91 -4.11
N ASP A 110 -21.38 20.27 -4.87
CA ASP A 110 -21.13 18.99 -5.51
C ASP A 110 -19.86 19.00 -6.38
N GLU A 111 -19.67 20.08 -7.15
CA GLU A 111 -18.50 20.26 -8.01
C GLU A 111 -17.23 20.39 -7.19
N LEU A 112 -17.27 21.18 -6.13
CA LEU A 112 -16.11 21.39 -5.27
C LEU A 112 -15.78 20.13 -4.46
N LEU A 113 -16.78 19.38 -4.01
CA LEU A 113 -16.56 18.07 -3.36
C LEU A 113 -15.86 17.09 -4.29
N LYS A 114 -16.28 16.99 -5.54
CA LYS A 114 -15.62 16.16 -6.57
C LYS A 114 -14.17 16.57 -6.77
N GLU A 115 -13.90 17.86 -6.86
CA GLU A 115 -12.56 18.40 -7.06
C GLU A 115 -11.66 18.09 -5.86
N VAL A 116 -12.12 18.40 -4.65
CA VAL A 116 -11.36 18.18 -3.40
C VAL A 116 -11.12 16.68 -3.13
N ALA A 117 -12.09 15.83 -3.45
CA ALA A 117 -11.96 14.38 -3.31
C ALA A 117 -11.09 13.72 -4.40
N GLY A 118 -10.68 14.47 -5.41
CA GLY A 118 -9.87 13.94 -6.50
C GLY A 118 -10.65 13.13 -7.55
N HIS A 119 -11.96 13.37 -7.68
CA HIS A 119 -12.81 12.72 -8.69
C HIS A 119 -12.39 13.08 -10.12
N ASN A 120 -11.95 14.32 -10.34
CA ASN A 120 -11.59 14.87 -11.65
C ASN A 120 -10.11 14.61 -12.02
N ILE A 121 -9.33 13.95 -11.15
CA ILE A 121 -7.94 13.59 -11.43
C ILE A 121 -7.93 12.45 -12.46
N GLU A 122 -7.09 12.59 -13.49
CA GLU A 122 -6.82 11.48 -14.41
C GLU A 122 -6.03 10.38 -13.68
N GLY A 123 -6.54 9.15 -13.71
CA GLY A 123 -5.87 8.04 -13.01
C GLY A 123 -6.81 6.89 -12.66
N VAL A 124 -6.40 6.11 -11.67
CA VAL A 124 -7.04 4.88 -11.23
C VAL A 124 -8.14 5.16 -10.19
N ASP A 125 -9.32 4.58 -10.40
CA ASP A 125 -10.44 4.65 -9.47
C ASP A 125 -10.14 3.83 -8.20
N LEU A 126 -10.35 4.44 -7.01
CA LEU A 126 -10.18 3.77 -5.72
C LEU A 126 -11.50 3.25 -5.10
N GLY A 127 -12.61 3.49 -5.77
CA GLY A 127 -13.95 3.24 -5.25
C GLY A 127 -14.66 4.54 -4.87
N PHE A 128 -15.81 4.44 -4.22
CA PHE A 128 -16.63 5.62 -3.86
C PHE A 128 -16.15 6.27 -2.57
N LEU A 129 -16.30 7.59 -2.48
CA LEU A 129 -16.09 8.32 -1.23
C LEU A 129 -17.13 7.85 -0.20
N ALA A 130 -16.65 7.37 0.94
CA ALA A 130 -17.49 6.94 2.06
C ALA A 130 -17.11 7.70 3.33
N LEU A 131 -18.14 8.12 4.08
CA LEU A 131 -18.02 8.79 5.38
C LEU A 131 -18.95 8.06 6.36
N GLY A 132 -18.43 7.00 7.01
CA GLY A 132 -19.23 6.08 7.80
C GLY A 132 -20.24 5.33 6.93
N GLU A 133 -21.52 5.36 7.32
CA GLU A 133 -22.64 4.76 6.56
C GLU A 133 -23.00 5.55 5.28
N PHE A 134 -22.55 6.77 5.13
CA PHE A 134 -22.85 7.61 3.98
C PHE A 134 -21.87 7.35 2.84
N VAL A 135 -22.37 6.86 1.71
CA VAL A 135 -21.56 6.56 0.52
C VAL A 135 -22.02 7.40 -0.67
N TYR A 136 -21.12 8.11 -1.29
CA TYR A 136 -21.37 8.99 -2.43
C TYR A 136 -21.38 8.19 -3.74
N CYS A 137 -22.41 7.36 -3.89
CA CYS A 137 -22.58 6.42 -5.03
C CYS A 137 -23.95 6.50 -5.69
N ALA A 138 -24.82 7.41 -5.32
CA ALA A 138 -26.21 7.47 -5.80
C ALA A 138 -26.29 7.47 -7.32
N GLY A 139 -27.06 6.53 -7.88
CA GLY A 139 -27.25 6.35 -9.32
C GLY A 139 -26.15 5.56 -10.02
N ASP A 140 -25.16 5.01 -9.31
CA ASP A 140 -24.14 4.16 -9.88
C ASP A 140 -24.48 2.67 -9.72
N GLU A 141 -24.67 1.96 -10.86
CA GLU A 141 -25.10 0.56 -10.89
C GLU A 141 -24.02 -0.43 -10.41
N ARG A 142 -22.78 0.01 -10.22
CA ARG A 142 -21.67 -0.85 -9.76
C ARG A 142 -21.80 -1.28 -8.30
N ILE A 143 -22.59 -0.58 -7.50
CA ILE A 143 -22.87 -0.93 -6.11
C ILE A 143 -24.30 -1.42 -5.95
N LYS A 144 -24.46 -2.53 -5.22
CA LYS A 144 -25.70 -2.89 -4.57
C LYS A 144 -25.55 -2.50 -3.09
N PRO A 145 -26.15 -1.41 -2.64
CA PRO A 145 -26.00 -0.98 -1.27
C PRO A 145 -26.61 -2.02 -0.31
N GLU A 146 -25.90 -2.28 0.78
CA GLU A 146 -26.44 -3.04 1.91
C GLU A 146 -27.42 -2.16 2.69
N GLU A 147 -28.31 -2.76 3.49
CA GLU A 147 -29.38 -2.05 4.22
C GLU A 147 -28.87 -0.91 5.12
N TRP A 148 -27.63 -1.02 5.60
CA TRP A 148 -27.01 -0.01 6.47
C TRP A 148 -26.38 1.16 5.71
N ILE A 149 -26.24 1.08 4.38
CA ILE A 149 -25.63 2.13 3.55
C ILE A 149 -26.66 3.20 3.21
N ILE A 150 -26.32 4.44 3.47
CA ILE A 150 -27.09 5.62 3.05
C ILE A 150 -26.43 6.21 1.82
N GLU A 151 -27.09 6.07 0.67
CA GLU A 151 -26.60 6.65 -0.58
C GLU A 151 -26.66 8.18 -0.56
N LYS A 152 -25.60 8.81 -1.02
CA LYS A 152 -25.50 10.26 -1.18
C LYS A 152 -25.18 10.63 -2.63
N SER A 153 -25.64 11.80 -3.02
CA SER A 153 -25.24 12.51 -4.23
C SER A 153 -24.22 13.60 -3.87
N PRO A 154 -23.34 13.96 -4.80
CA PRO A 154 -23.13 13.38 -6.13
C PRO A 154 -22.35 12.06 -6.06
N VAL A 155 -22.26 11.35 -7.20
CA VAL A 155 -21.29 10.23 -7.30
C VAL A 155 -19.88 10.78 -7.23
N VAL A 156 -19.10 10.33 -6.23
CA VAL A 156 -17.71 10.76 -6.03
C VAL A 156 -16.79 9.55 -5.97
N THR A 157 -15.92 9.45 -6.94
CA THR A 157 -14.91 8.38 -7.05
C THR A 157 -13.51 9.00 -6.94
N PRO A 158 -12.84 8.95 -5.77
CA PRO A 158 -11.46 9.38 -5.65
C PRO A 158 -10.54 8.61 -6.59
N ARG A 159 -9.62 9.32 -7.24
CA ARG A 159 -8.66 8.74 -8.18
C ARG A 159 -7.22 9.02 -7.80
N PHE A 160 -6.34 8.14 -8.23
CA PHE A 160 -4.91 8.29 -8.06
C PHE A 160 -4.21 8.44 -9.40
N ALA A 161 -3.41 9.50 -9.55
CA ALA A 161 -2.55 9.65 -10.71
C ALA A 161 -1.44 8.57 -10.71
N ILE A 162 -1.29 7.83 -11.80
CA ILE A 162 -0.31 6.75 -11.96
C ILE A 162 1.12 7.25 -11.66
N GLN A 163 1.46 8.44 -12.13
CA GLN A 163 2.76 9.06 -11.90
C GLN A 163 3.10 9.22 -10.40
N ASN A 164 2.10 9.48 -9.58
CA ASN A 164 2.28 9.60 -8.14
C ASN A 164 2.49 8.23 -7.46
N LEU A 165 1.92 7.16 -8.00
CA LEU A 165 2.14 5.80 -7.50
C LEU A 165 3.56 5.30 -7.80
N VAL A 166 4.07 5.52 -9.02
CA VAL A 166 5.40 5.01 -9.44
C VAL A 166 6.55 5.88 -8.96
N SER A 167 6.31 7.15 -8.62
CA SER A 167 7.37 8.09 -8.22
C SER A 167 7.48 8.33 -6.72
N ARG A 168 6.56 7.81 -5.92
CA ARG A 168 6.48 8.08 -4.47
C ARG A 168 6.32 6.81 -3.66
N ARG A 169 6.67 6.91 -2.37
CA ARG A 169 6.42 5.85 -1.39
C ARG A 169 5.04 6.06 -0.77
N SER A 170 4.25 4.99 -0.74
CA SER A 170 2.93 4.99 -0.11
C SER A 170 2.88 3.90 0.96
N PHE A 171 2.20 4.19 2.06
CA PHE A 171 1.97 3.24 3.16
C PHE A 171 0.48 3.13 3.43
N VAL A 172 -0.03 1.91 3.51
CA VAL A 172 -1.42 1.63 3.87
C VAL A 172 -1.47 1.04 5.28
N PHE A 173 -2.00 1.81 6.21
CA PHE A 173 -2.17 1.40 7.60
C PHE A 173 -3.63 1.09 7.90
N ALA A 174 -3.93 -0.12 8.34
CA ALA A 174 -5.25 -0.50 8.83
C ALA A 174 -5.13 -1.70 9.78
N ARG A 175 -6.13 -1.88 10.64
CA ARG A 175 -6.25 -3.10 11.46
C ARG A 175 -6.52 -4.31 10.58
N ALA A 176 -6.31 -5.52 11.11
CA ALA A 176 -6.70 -6.75 10.44
C ALA A 176 -8.20 -6.74 10.13
N GLY A 177 -8.59 -7.21 8.94
CA GLY A 177 -9.98 -7.22 8.49
C GLY A 177 -10.52 -5.89 7.91
N PHE A 178 -9.75 -4.79 7.97
CA PHE A 178 -10.18 -3.48 7.46
C PHE A 178 -9.85 -3.24 5.98
N GLY A 179 -9.71 -4.29 5.19
CA GLY A 179 -9.69 -4.21 3.73
C GLY A 179 -8.37 -3.77 3.10
N LYS A 180 -7.20 -3.82 3.79
CA LYS A 180 -5.89 -3.48 3.18
C LYS A 180 -5.63 -4.22 1.88
N SER A 181 -5.73 -5.55 1.93
CA SER A 181 -5.48 -6.42 0.77
C SER A 181 -6.51 -6.21 -0.32
N ASN A 182 -7.77 -5.98 0.05
CA ASN A 182 -8.82 -5.65 -0.90
C ASN A 182 -8.56 -4.32 -1.61
N LEU A 183 -8.13 -3.29 -0.89
CA LEU A 183 -7.71 -2.02 -1.49
C LEU A 183 -6.56 -2.22 -2.47
N THR A 184 -5.56 -3.03 -2.12
CA THR A 184 -4.42 -3.34 -2.99
C THR A 184 -4.87 -4.08 -4.24
N LYS A 185 -5.73 -5.09 -4.13
CA LYS A 185 -6.32 -5.80 -5.29
C LYS A 185 -7.10 -4.83 -6.17
N LEU A 186 -7.98 -4.00 -5.60
CA LEU A 186 -8.74 -3.00 -6.33
C LEU A 186 -7.84 -2.00 -7.07
N LEU A 187 -6.80 -1.51 -6.40
CA LEU A 187 -5.83 -0.58 -6.97
C LEU A 187 -5.15 -1.18 -8.20
N PHE A 188 -4.60 -2.39 -8.08
CA PHE A 188 -3.86 -3.02 -9.18
C PHE A 188 -4.78 -3.56 -10.28
N SER A 189 -5.97 -4.06 -9.96
CA SER A 189 -6.95 -4.44 -10.99
C SER A 189 -7.37 -3.22 -11.81
N SER A 190 -7.63 -2.09 -11.16
CA SER A 190 -7.98 -0.85 -11.85
C SER A 190 -6.81 -0.26 -12.63
N LEU A 191 -5.58 -0.29 -12.07
CA LEU A 191 -4.38 0.22 -12.72
C LEU A 191 -4.03 -0.53 -14.00
N TYR A 192 -4.27 -1.84 -14.02
CA TYR A 192 -3.93 -2.74 -15.13
C TYR A 192 -5.11 -3.08 -16.05
N LYS A 193 -6.26 -2.40 -15.93
CA LYS A 193 -7.30 -2.47 -16.96
C LYS A 193 -6.72 -2.20 -18.35
N GLU A 194 -5.82 -1.19 -18.41
CA GLU A 194 -4.90 -0.96 -19.52
C GLU A 194 -3.48 -1.00 -18.96
N THR A 195 -2.50 -1.43 -19.76
CA THR A 195 -1.11 -1.43 -19.32
C THR A 195 -0.68 0.00 -19.01
N PRO A 196 -0.32 0.31 -17.75
CA PRO A 196 0.06 1.66 -17.38
C PRO A 196 1.34 2.06 -18.08
N THR A 197 1.44 3.32 -18.48
CA THR A 197 2.61 3.87 -19.15
C THR A 197 3.08 5.15 -18.48
N ILE A 198 4.39 5.40 -18.51
CA ILE A 198 4.99 6.68 -18.10
C ILE A 198 5.79 7.27 -19.24
N GLU A 199 5.86 8.59 -19.27
CA GLU A 199 6.69 9.31 -20.21
C GLU A 199 8.09 9.53 -19.61
N LYS A 200 9.13 8.99 -20.28
CA LYS A 200 10.53 9.25 -19.95
C LYS A 200 10.99 10.58 -20.54
N ARG A 201 12.14 11.06 -20.08
CA ARG A 201 12.82 12.23 -20.69
C ARG A 201 12.96 12.00 -22.19
N GLY A 202 12.51 12.97 -23.01
CA GLY A 202 12.50 12.85 -24.47
C GLY A 202 11.17 12.39 -25.07
N GLY A 203 10.07 12.33 -24.29
CA GLY A 203 8.72 12.09 -24.80
C GLY A 203 8.39 10.62 -25.10
N ARG A 204 9.30 9.68 -24.84
CA ARG A 204 9.05 8.25 -25.06
C ARG A 204 8.17 7.67 -23.96
N LYS A 205 7.01 7.16 -24.31
CA LYS A 205 6.16 6.38 -23.41
C LYS A 205 6.68 4.95 -23.27
N VAL A 206 6.81 4.48 -22.05
CA VAL A 206 7.24 3.11 -21.73
C VAL A 206 6.21 2.46 -20.80
N PRO A 207 5.96 1.15 -20.94
CA PRO A 207 5.08 0.43 -20.05
C PRO A 207 5.66 0.36 -18.62
N VAL A 208 4.79 0.28 -17.62
CA VAL A 208 5.15 0.16 -16.21
C VAL A 208 4.93 -1.27 -15.75
N GLY A 209 6.02 -2.00 -15.53
CA GLY A 209 5.96 -3.28 -14.83
C GLY A 209 5.84 -3.08 -13.33
N THR A 210 5.02 -3.90 -12.69
CA THR A 210 4.81 -3.87 -11.23
C THR A 210 5.12 -5.22 -10.63
N ILE A 211 5.78 -5.24 -9.47
CA ILE A 211 6.00 -6.44 -8.68
C ILE A 211 5.27 -6.34 -7.34
N ILE A 212 4.60 -7.41 -6.96
CA ILE A 212 4.00 -7.60 -5.64
C ILE A 212 4.71 -8.77 -4.97
N PHE A 213 5.34 -8.53 -3.81
CA PHE A 213 5.75 -9.61 -2.93
C PHE A 213 4.59 -9.92 -2.00
N ASP A 214 4.05 -11.13 -2.11
CA ASP A 214 2.86 -11.57 -1.40
C ASP A 214 3.25 -12.46 -0.21
N PRO A 215 3.30 -11.93 1.03
CA PRO A 215 3.71 -12.69 2.21
C PRO A 215 2.62 -13.63 2.72
N ASP A 216 1.36 -13.38 2.36
CA ASP A 216 0.21 -14.16 2.84
C ASP A 216 -0.35 -15.08 1.77
N GLY A 217 0.00 -14.87 0.50
CA GLY A 217 -0.46 -15.67 -0.64
C GLY A 217 -1.93 -15.43 -0.96
N GLU A 218 -2.42 -14.20 -0.77
CA GLU A 218 -3.83 -13.84 -0.89
C GLU A 218 -4.18 -12.97 -2.11
N TYR A 219 -3.16 -12.55 -2.91
CA TYR A 219 -3.41 -11.61 -4.00
C TYR A 219 -3.86 -12.24 -5.31
N TYR A 220 -3.42 -13.45 -5.62
CA TYR A 220 -3.57 -14.02 -6.96
C TYR A 220 -4.77 -14.96 -7.13
N TRP A 221 -4.96 -15.98 -6.28
CA TRP A 221 -6.08 -16.92 -6.35
C TRP A 221 -7.19 -16.55 -5.36
N PRO A 222 -8.40 -17.15 -5.48
CA PRO A 222 -9.44 -17.03 -4.46
C PRO A 222 -8.94 -17.51 -3.11
N ASP A 223 -9.35 -16.80 -2.07
CA ASP A 223 -9.04 -17.19 -0.69
C ASP A 223 -9.98 -18.31 -0.17
N ASP A 224 -9.73 -18.76 1.08
CA ASP A 224 -10.53 -19.81 1.74
C ASP A 224 -12.04 -19.49 1.86
N LYS A 225 -12.41 -18.22 1.73
CA LYS A 225 -13.80 -17.75 1.71
C LYS A 225 -14.34 -17.55 0.29
N ASN A 226 -13.61 -18.04 -0.71
CA ASN A 226 -13.94 -17.93 -2.12
C ASN A 226 -14.07 -16.47 -2.61
N ARG A 227 -13.34 -15.54 -1.98
CA ARG A 227 -13.26 -14.16 -2.45
C ARG A 227 -12.22 -14.08 -3.57
N PRO A 228 -12.54 -13.36 -4.68
CA PRO A 228 -11.73 -13.39 -5.88
C PRO A 228 -10.30 -12.86 -5.66
N GLY A 229 -9.34 -13.47 -6.38
CA GLY A 229 -7.98 -12.98 -6.54
C GLY A 229 -7.82 -12.12 -7.80
N LEU A 230 -6.60 -11.69 -8.07
CA LEU A 230 -6.30 -10.91 -9.28
C LEU A 230 -6.39 -11.77 -10.55
N CYS A 231 -6.22 -13.10 -10.47
CA CYS A 231 -6.44 -14.00 -11.61
C CYS A 231 -7.90 -14.06 -12.06
N ASP A 232 -8.85 -13.72 -11.18
CA ASP A 232 -10.28 -13.73 -11.49
C ASP A 232 -10.77 -12.44 -12.20
N VAL A 233 -9.87 -11.48 -12.42
CA VAL A 233 -10.16 -10.22 -13.11
C VAL A 233 -9.89 -10.41 -14.59
N PRO A 234 -10.92 -10.42 -15.47
CA PRO A 234 -10.76 -10.76 -16.90
C PRO A 234 -9.76 -9.86 -17.63
N GLU A 235 -9.72 -8.58 -17.29
CA GLU A 235 -8.82 -7.59 -17.90
C GLU A 235 -7.34 -7.83 -17.57
N LEU A 236 -7.04 -8.70 -16.60
CA LEU A 236 -5.68 -9.03 -16.18
C LEU A 236 -5.15 -10.34 -16.77
N GLU A 237 -5.94 -11.12 -17.50
CA GLU A 237 -5.58 -12.44 -18.00
C GLU A 237 -4.22 -12.46 -18.72
N ASP A 238 -4.00 -11.52 -19.64
CA ASP A 238 -2.75 -11.42 -20.40
C ASP A 238 -1.67 -10.56 -19.70
N LYS A 239 -1.97 -9.96 -18.56
CA LYS A 239 -1.10 -8.96 -17.92
C LYS A 239 -0.54 -9.43 -16.58
N LEU A 240 -1.09 -10.50 -16.02
CA LEU A 240 -0.70 -11.05 -14.73
C LEU A 240 0.26 -12.22 -14.89
N VAL A 241 1.33 -12.23 -14.10
CA VAL A 241 2.30 -13.31 -14.04
C VAL A 241 2.57 -13.65 -12.58
N VAL A 242 2.49 -14.95 -12.24
CA VAL A 242 2.65 -15.43 -10.86
C VAL A 242 3.88 -16.32 -10.75
N PHE A 243 4.66 -16.10 -9.69
CA PHE A 243 5.78 -16.97 -9.29
C PHE A 243 5.43 -17.59 -7.93
N THR A 244 5.23 -18.91 -7.89
CA THR A 244 4.81 -19.61 -6.68
C THR A 244 5.23 -21.08 -6.72
N LYS A 245 5.36 -21.71 -5.54
CA LYS A 245 5.50 -23.16 -5.37
C LYS A 245 4.17 -23.89 -5.24
N LYS A 246 3.09 -23.14 -5.05
CA LYS A 246 1.77 -23.73 -4.90
C LYS A 246 1.24 -24.18 -6.26
N LYS A 247 0.48 -25.28 -6.26
CA LYS A 247 -0.36 -25.65 -7.40
C LYS A 247 -1.67 -24.88 -7.32
N GLY A 248 -2.12 -24.38 -8.45
CA GLY A 248 -3.41 -23.71 -8.57
C GLY A 248 -4.58 -24.66 -8.26
N PRO A 249 -5.71 -24.11 -7.82
CA PRO A 249 -6.92 -24.90 -7.59
C PRO A 249 -7.51 -25.48 -8.90
N SER A 250 -7.09 -25.01 -10.06
CA SER A 250 -7.45 -25.55 -11.37
C SER A 250 -6.41 -25.20 -12.44
N PRO A 251 -6.43 -25.86 -13.62
CA PRO A 251 -5.54 -25.53 -14.75
C PRO A 251 -5.61 -24.07 -15.20
N PHE A 252 -6.76 -23.42 -15.01
CA PHE A 252 -6.92 -21.99 -15.30
C PHE A 252 -5.94 -21.15 -14.46
N TYR A 253 -5.87 -21.37 -13.15
CA TYR A 253 -4.94 -20.63 -12.29
C TYR A 253 -3.48 -21.00 -12.52
N ASP A 254 -3.20 -22.27 -12.87
CA ASP A 254 -1.84 -22.71 -13.22
C ASP A 254 -1.33 -22.01 -14.50
N SER A 255 -2.21 -21.54 -15.39
CA SER A 255 -1.81 -20.81 -16.61
C SER A 255 -1.12 -19.47 -16.33
N PHE A 256 -1.36 -18.87 -15.18
CA PHE A 256 -0.69 -17.62 -14.75
C PHE A 256 0.69 -17.86 -14.15
N VAL A 257 1.03 -19.12 -13.79
CA VAL A 257 2.26 -19.47 -13.09
C VAL A 257 3.40 -19.61 -14.08
N ALA A 258 4.35 -18.68 -14.02
CA ALA A 258 5.55 -18.69 -14.86
C ALA A 258 6.68 -19.54 -14.27
N GLY A 259 6.70 -19.79 -12.97
CA GLY A 259 7.73 -20.57 -12.31
C GLY A 259 7.71 -20.54 -10.79
N ASP A 260 8.68 -21.25 -10.20
CA ASP A 260 8.95 -21.27 -8.77
C ASP A 260 9.62 -19.95 -8.32
N ILE A 261 9.74 -19.78 -7.02
CA ILE A 261 10.41 -18.64 -6.36
C ILE A 261 11.90 -18.89 -6.06
N LYS A 262 12.49 -19.99 -6.55
CA LYS A 262 13.93 -20.25 -6.44
C LYS A 262 14.72 -19.47 -7.48
N LEU A 263 15.98 -19.18 -7.19
CA LEU A 263 16.89 -18.40 -8.01
C LEU A 263 18.11 -19.24 -8.43
N ASP A 264 18.62 -19.03 -9.63
CA ASP A 264 19.98 -19.48 -9.93
C ASP A 264 20.98 -18.43 -9.42
N ILE A 265 21.40 -18.59 -8.13
CA ILE A 265 22.30 -17.63 -7.48
C ILE A 265 23.71 -17.62 -8.07
N ARG A 266 24.11 -18.61 -8.89
CA ARG A 266 25.39 -18.63 -9.63
C ARG A 266 25.51 -17.45 -10.63
N ARG A 267 24.37 -16.91 -11.06
CA ARG A 267 24.26 -15.81 -12.02
C ARG A 267 24.17 -14.43 -11.36
N LEU A 268 24.31 -14.40 -10.04
CA LEU A 268 24.23 -13.18 -9.23
C LEU A 268 25.61 -12.82 -8.67
N ARG A 269 25.83 -11.53 -8.45
CA ARG A 269 27.09 -11.07 -7.84
C ARG A 269 27.18 -11.56 -6.40
N PRO A 270 28.30 -12.21 -6.01
CA PRO A 270 28.49 -12.73 -4.64
C PRO A 270 28.24 -11.68 -3.56
N SER A 271 28.75 -10.45 -3.78
CA SER A 271 28.60 -9.33 -2.85
C SER A 271 27.14 -8.99 -2.57
N HIS A 272 26.25 -9.05 -3.58
CA HIS A 272 24.83 -8.75 -3.42
C HIS A 272 24.11 -9.86 -2.64
N VAL A 273 24.33 -11.11 -3.02
CA VAL A 273 23.73 -12.26 -2.35
C VAL A 273 24.14 -12.31 -0.88
N ILE A 274 25.43 -12.23 -0.60
CA ILE A 274 25.98 -12.35 0.75
C ILE A 274 25.58 -11.16 1.64
N SER A 275 25.58 -9.93 1.09
CA SER A 275 25.21 -8.74 1.86
C SER A 275 23.76 -8.71 2.25
N ILE A 276 22.88 -9.32 1.46
CA ILE A 276 21.44 -9.38 1.75
C ILE A 276 21.11 -10.61 2.61
N ALA A 277 21.76 -11.75 2.35
CA ALA A 277 21.44 -13.01 3.01
C ALA A 277 21.99 -13.15 4.44
N LEU A 278 23.03 -12.39 4.80
CA LEU A 278 23.63 -12.47 6.13
C LEU A 278 23.38 -11.19 6.93
N SER A 279 23.15 -11.35 8.24
CA SER A 279 22.89 -10.25 9.16
C SER A 279 24.06 -9.25 9.22
N PRO A 280 23.81 -7.97 9.54
CA PRO A 280 24.84 -6.93 9.65
C PRO A 280 26.00 -7.31 10.56
N GLU A 281 25.75 -8.04 11.65
CA GLU A 281 26.75 -8.48 12.63
C GLU A 281 27.77 -9.46 12.01
N LYS A 282 27.37 -10.25 11.04
CA LYS A 282 28.24 -11.17 10.31
C LYS A 282 29.06 -10.51 9.21
N GLN A 283 28.66 -9.32 8.75
CA GLN A 283 29.27 -8.67 7.58
C GLN A 283 30.77 -8.34 7.76
N GLU A 284 31.21 -8.15 8.99
CA GLU A 284 32.60 -7.82 9.33
C GLU A 284 33.52 -9.05 9.49
N GLN A 285 32.93 -10.26 9.52
CA GLN A 285 33.71 -11.50 9.64
C GLN A 285 34.58 -11.73 8.39
N GLN A 286 35.80 -12.25 8.59
CA GLN A 286 36.76 -12.42 7.51
C GLN A 286 36.26 -13.41 6.44
N ASN A 287 35.64 -14.51 6.85
CA ASN A 287 35.02 -15.47 5.93
C ASN A 287 33.93 -14.85 5.07
N VAL A 288 33.10 -13.94 5.63
CA VAL A 288 32.04 -13.24 4.91
C VAL A 288 32.63 -12.24 3.90
N ARG A 289 33.69 -11.52 4.29
CA ARG A 289 34.41 -10.62 3.35
C ARG A 289 35.01 -11.39 2.17
N LYS A 290 35.54 -12.59 2.42
CA LYS A 290 36.07 -13.45 1.35
C LYS A 290 34.96 -13.93 0.41
N LEU A 291 33.82 -14.37 0.95
CA LEU A 291 32.67 -14.73 0.13
C LEU A 291 32.16 -13.58 -0.75
N LYS A 292 32.11 -12.35 -0.23
CA LYS A 292 31.72 -11.17 -1.01
C LYS A 292 32.69 -10.83 -2.14
N GLY A 293 33.97 -11.05 -1.91
CA GLY A 293 35.05 -10.73 -2.82
C GLY A 293 35.35 -11.79 -3.88
N MET A 294 34.58 -12.87 -3.93
CA MET A 294 34.79 -13.95 -4.90
C MET A 294 34.56 -13.46 -6.33
N ASN A 295 35.32 -14.01 -7.26
CA ASN A 295 35.07 -13.84 -8.69
C ASN A 295 33.93 -14.78 -9.16
N ASP A 296 33.35 -14.52 -10.31
CA ASP A 296 32.19 -15.24 -10.83
C ASP A 296 32.44 -16.74 -11.05
N ARG A 297 33.66 -17.13 -11.41
CA ARG A 297 34.02 -18.53 -11.65
C ARG A 297 34.05 -19.32 -10.34
N ASP A 298 34.76 -18.81 -9.36
CA ASP A 298 34.90 -19.46 -8.05
C ASP A 298 33.58 -19.48 -7.31
N TRP A 299 32.79 -18.40 -7.45
CA TRP A 299 31.42 -18.34 -6.93
C TRP A 299 30.52 -19.46 -7.48
N LYS A 300 30.53 -19.67 -8.80
CA LYS A 300 29.76 -20.76 -9.42
C LYS A 300 30.20 -22.11 -8.89
N THR A 301 31.50 -22.36 -8.85
CA THR A 301 32.06 -23.62 -8.34
C THR A 301 31.67 -23.84 -6.87
N LEU A 302 31.74 -22.82 -6.03
CA LEU A 302 31.34 -22.90 -4.63
C LEU A 302 29.84 -23.21 -4.49
N VAL A 303 28.99 -22.53 -5.25
CA VAL A 303 27.52 -22.74 -5.20
C VAL A 303 27.17 -24.16 -5.67
N ASP A 304 27.78 -24.66 -6.75
CA ASP A 304 27.53 -26.00 -7.27
C ASP A 304 27.97 -27.06 -6.26
N GLU A 305 29.18 -26.96 -5.70
CA GLU A 305 29.68 -27.87 -4.67
C GLU A 305 28.77 -27.91 -3.43
N ILE A 306 28.36 -26.72 -2.93
CA ILE A 306 27.46 -26.63 -1.78
C ILE A 306 26.05 -27.17 -2.12
N TYR A 307 25.58 -26.98 -3.35
CA TYR A 307 24.28 -27.50 -3.77
C TYR A 307 24.24 -29.01 -3.77
N GLU A 308 25.31 -29.65 -4.23
CA GLU A 308 25.43 -31.13 -4.32
C GLU A 308 25.74 -31.76 -2.97
N GLN A 309 26.67 -31.22 -2.21
CA GLN A 309 27.24 -31.87 -1.01
C GLN A 309 26.79 -31.19 0.31
N GLY A 310 26.28 -29.99 0.27
CA GLY A 310 25.86 -29.25 1.46
C GLY A 310 26.97 -29.08 2.50
N ASN A 311 26.71 -29.54 3.71
CA ASN A 311 27.70 -29.53 4.79
C ASN A 311 28.83 -30.57 4.64
N LEU A 312 28.74 -31.46 3.66
CA LEU A 312 29.77 -32.45 3.32
C LEU A 312 30.70 -31.97 2.18
N ALA A 313 30.54 -30.76 1.71
CA ALA A 313 31.36 -30.18 0.67
C ALA A 313 32.85 -30.27 0.98
N ASP A 314 33.68 -30.52 -0.06
CA ASP A 314 35.11 -30.79 0.06
C ASP A 314 35.85 -29.62 0.72
N GLU A 315 36.44 -29.88 1.87
CA GLU A 315 37.17 -28.89 2.66
C GLU A 315 38.40 -28.32 1.94
N LYS A 316 39.09 -29.13 1.13
CA LYS A 316 40.27 -28.69 0.38
C LYS A 316 39.84 -27.70 -0.71
N LEU A 317 38.77 -28.05 -1.45
CA LEU A 317 38.22 -27.18 -2.47
C LEU A 317 37.73 -25.84 -1.86
N LEU A 318 37.02 -25.90 -0.72
CA LEU A 318 36.54 -24.69 -0.05
C LEU A 318 37.68 -23.79 0.41
N LYS A 319 38.76 -24.38 0.99
CA LYS A 319 39.95 -23.62 1.41
C LYS A 319 40.63 -22.96 0.20
N GLU A 320 40.74 -23.65 -0.93
CA GLU A 320 41.30 -23.11 -2.17
C GLU A 320 40.46 -21.93 -2.69
N LEU A 321 39.16 -22.13 -2.86
CA LEU A 321 38.22 -21.12 -3.37
C LEU A 321 38.16 -19.85 -2.49
N LEU A 322 38.27 -20.02 -1.18
CA LEU A 322 38.23 -18.90 -0.21
C LEU A 322 39.63 -18.38 0.14
N HIS A 323 40.68 -18.90 -0.47
CA HIS A 323 42.08 -18.57 -0.15
C HIS A 323 42.36 -18.63 1.37
N LEU A 324 41.97 -19.73 2.00
CA LEU A 324 42.19 -20.01 3.41
C LEU A 324 43.41 -20.90 3.62
N THR A 325 44.10 -20.68 4.74
CA THR A 325 45.20 -21.53 5.18
C THR A 325 44.67 -22.72 5.97
N ASP A 326 45.50 -23.77 6.16
CA ASP A 326 45.11 -24.94 6.95
C ASP A 326 44.77 -24.62 8.40
N GLN A 327 45.26 -23.53 8.95
CA GLN A 327 44.96 -23.08 10.33
C GLN A 327 43.60 -22.39 10.46
N GLN A 328 42.90 -22.07 9.36
CA GLN A 328 41.62 -21.36 9.33
C GLN A 328 40.42 -22.29 9.20
N GLU A 329 40.42 -23.43 9.90
CA GLU A 329 39.34 -24.42 9.85
C GLU A 329 37.98 -23.85 10.33
N ALA A 330 38.00 -23.03 11.39
CA ALA A 330 36.79 -22.42 11.91
C ALA A 330 36.14 -21.44 10.93
N GLU A 331 36.95 -20.67 10.18
CA GLU A 331 36.47 -19.75 9.15
C GLU A 331 35.89 -20.51 7.96
N MET A 332 36.53 -21.60 7.53
CA MET A 332 36.04 -22.47 6.47
C MET A 332 34.69 -23.12 6.87
N ALA A 333 34.60 -23.66 8.08
CA ALA A 333 33.37 -24.28 8.57
C ALA A 333 32.23 -23.25 8.67
N ALA A 334 32.51 -22.03 9.12
CA ALA A 334 31.52 -20.95 9.16
C ALA A 334 31.08 -20.50 7.76
N ALA A 335 31.99 -20.40 6.79
CA ALA A 335 31.66 -20.09 5.41
C ALA A 335 30.78 -21.18 4.79
N ARG A 336 31.14 -22.45 4.98
CA ARG A 336 30.37 -23.61 4.51
C ARG A 336 28.95 -23.61 5.09
N ALA A 337 28.80 -23.41 6.39
CA ALA A 337 27.50 -23.36 7.06
C ALA A 337 26.62 -22.23 6.53
N ASN A 338 27.18 -21.02 6.40
CA ASN A 338 26.47 -19.88 5.84
C ASN A 338 26.02 -20.14 4.39
N MET A 339 26.92 -20.66 3.55
CA MET A 339 26.59 -20.96 2.16
C MET A 339 25.57 -22.09 2.03
N THR A 340 25.68 -23.14 2.85
CA THR A 340 24.68 -24.23 2.87
C THR A 340 23.29 -23.70 3.17
N ALA A 341 23.16 -22.81 4.15
CA ALA A 341 21.87 -22.17 4.48
C ALA A 341 21.33 -21.33 3.31
N ILE A 342 22.17 -20.52 2.69
CA ILE A 342 21.79 -19.64 1.57
C ILE A 342 21.38 -20.48 0.35
N VAL A 343 22.19 -21.46 -0.04
CA VAL A 343 21.94 -22.33 -1.20
C VAL A 343 20.65 -23.12 -1.00
N LYS A 344 20.48 -23.77 0.13
CA LYS A 344 19.26 -24.51 0.46
C LYS A 344 18.00 -23.63 0.40
N MET A 345 18.12 -22.41 0.88
CA MET A 345 17.01 -21.46 0.93
C MET A 345 16.65 -20.94 -0.46
N LEU A 346 17.61 -20.51 -1.27
CA LEU A 346 17.38 -19.72 -2.48
C LEU A 346 17.65 -20.45 -3.80
N HIS A 347 18.60 -21.39 -3.83
CA HIS A 347 19.17 -21.87 -5.08
C HIS A 347 18.38 -22.99 -5.74
N ASP A 348 18.25 -22.90 -7.06
CA ASP A 348 17.90 -23.95 -7.99
C ASP A 348 18.65 -23.68 -9.30
N PRO A 349 19.54 -24.60 -9.75
CA PRO A 349 20.32 -24.43 -10.97
C PRO A 349 19.48 -24.36 -12.26
N SER A 350 18.25 -24.87 -12.23
CA SER A 350 17.32 -24.86 -13.36
C SER A 350 16.43 -23.64 -13.40
N SER A 351 16.47 -22.79 -12.38
CA SER A 351 15.56 -21.65 -12.28
C SER A 351 15.84 -20.55 -13.32
N LEU A 352 14.78 -20.17 -14.01
CA LEU A 352 14.73 -19.00 -14.92
C LEU A 352 13.91 -17.86 -14.32
N MET A 353 13.59 -17.92 -13.02
CA MET A 353 12.67 -16.99 -12.37
C MET A 353 13.05 -15.52 -12.61
N LEU A 354 14.31 -15.14 -12.40
CA LEU A 354 14.75 -13.76 -12.58
C LEU A 354 14.66 -13.27 -14.03
N ASP A 355 15.02 -14.12 -14.99
CA ASP A 355 14.95 -13.75 -16.41
C ASP A 355 13.51 -13.55 -16.85
N MET A 356 12.60 -14.44 -16.45
CA MET A 356 11.17 -14.35 -16.75
C MET A 356 10.53 -13.15 -16.04
N LEU A 357 10.91 -12.88 -14.81
CA LEU A 357 10.44 -11.72 -14.06
C LEU A 357 10.88 -10.42 -14.72
N LEU A 358 12.17 -10.27 -15.04
CA LEU A 358 12.69 -9.07 -15.69
C LEU A 358 12.07 -8.85 -17.07
N PHE A 359 11.87 -9.92 -17.85
CA PHE A 359 11.17 -9.86 -19.12
C PHE A 359 9.72 -9.39 -18.94
N SER A 360 8.99 -9.99 -18.01
CA SER A 360 7.59 -9.62 -17.73
C SER A 360 7.44 -8.16 -17.26
N LEU A 361 8.35 -7.71 -16.39
CA LEU A 361 8.37 -6.31 -15.94
C LEU A 361 8.66 -5.33 -17.08
N LYS A 362 9.57 -5.70 -18.00
CA LYS A 362 9.87 -4.88 -19.19
C LYS A 362 8.68 -4.76 -20.12
N GLU A 363 7.90 -5.82 -20.27
CA GLU A 363 6.66 -5.83 -21.04
C GLU A 363 5.49 -5.12 -20.32
N GLY A 364 5.72 -4.56 -19.12
CA GLY A 364 4.70 -3.82 -18.37
C GLY A 364 3.68 -4.73 -17.71
N LYS A 365 4.04 -5.95 -17.34
CA LYS A 365 3.13 -6.88 -16.64
C LYS A 365 3.11 -6.66 -15.14
N LEU A 366 2.02 -7.10 -14.52
CA LEU A 366 1.85 -7.20 -13.08
C LEU A 366 2.38 -8.56 -12.63
N CYS A 367 3.48 -8.58 -11.89
CA CYS A 367 4.13 -9.79 -11.42
C CYS A 367 3.87 -10.00 -9.92
N ILE A 368 3.39 -11.17 -9.53
CA ILE A 368 3.21 -11.55 -8.13
C ILE A 368 4.25 -12.61 -7.78
N VAL A 369 5.04 -12.36 -6.74
CA VAL A 369 5.99 -13.30 -6.17
C VAL A 369 5.45 -13.76 -4.83
N ASP A 370 4.94 -14.99 -4.78
CA ASP A 370 4.37 -15.61 -3.58
C ASP A 370 5.46 -16.04 -2.61
N VAL A 371 5.78 -15.17 -1.67
CA VAL A 371 6.77 -15.45 -0.62
C VAL A 371 6.16 -16.09 0.63
N SER A 372 4.85 -16.39 0.64
CA SER A 372 4.14 -16.99 1.78
C SER A 372 4.67 -18.38 2.18
N GLN A 373 5.32 -19.06 1.25
CA GLN A 373 5.94 -20.37 1.49
C GLN A 373 7.33 -20.28 2.15
N LEU A 374 7.88 -19.08 2.25
CA LEU A 374 9.16 -18.83 2.90
C LEU A 374 8.92 -18.37 4.34
N ARG A 375 9.68 -18.95 5.27
CA ARG A 375 9.53 -18.61 6.70
C ARG A 375 10.54 -17.55 7.13
N GLY A 376 10.09 -16.60 7.97
CA GLY A 376 10.94 -15.63 8.63
C GLY A 376 11.72 -14.73 7.66
N GLU A 377 13.02 -14.65 7.84
CA GLU A 377 13.91 -13.78 7.07
C GLU A 377 14.05 -14.19 5.60
N ALA A 378 13.75 -15.44 5.25
CA ALA A 378 13.92 -15.95 3.89
C ALA A 378 13.11 -15.18 2.86
N ALA A 379 11.89 -14.76 3.21
CA ALA A 379 11.05 -13.91 2.34
C ALA A 379 11.68 -12.55 2.08
N LEU A 380 12.23 -11.92 3.12
CA LEU A 380 12.91 -10.62 3.01
C LEU A 380 14.20 -10.73 2.19
N ILE A 381 14.97 -11.79 2.40
CA ILE A 381 16.22 -12.05 1.67
C ILE A 381 15.93 -12.23 0.18
N LEU A 382 14.97 -13.09 -0.18
CA LEU A 382 14.57 -13.28 -1.57
C LEU A 382 14.12 -11.96 -2.20
N SER A 383 13.21 -11.25 -1.53
CA SER A 383 12.70 -9.96 -2.01
C SER A 383 13.83 -8.93 -2.21
N GLY A 384 14.76 -8.85 -1.27
CA GLY A 384 15.91 -7.97 -1.35
C GLY A 384 16.82 -8.27 -2.54
N ILE A 385 17.13 -9.55 -2.78
CA ILE A 385 17.95 -9.99 -3.92
C ILE A 385 17.26 -9.67 -5.26
N VAL A 386 15.96 -9.96 -5.36
CA VAL A 386 15.17 -9.67 -6.56
C VAL A 386 15.15 -8.16 -6.83
N LEU A 387 14.89 -7.34 -5.81
CA LEU A 387 14.88 -5.88 -5.94
C LEU A 387 16.26 -5.32 -6.34
N GLN A 388 17.34 -5.85 -5.77
CA GLN A 388 18.70 -5.47 -6.16
C GLN A 388 18.95 -5.77 -7.64
N LYS A 389 18.54 -6.94 -8.11
CA LYS A 389 18.71 -7.33 -9.51
C LYS A 389 17.89 -6.44 -10.46
N ILE A 390 16.67 -6.08 -10.08
CA ILE A 390 15.82 -5.13 -10.84
C ILE A 390 16.49 -3.75 -10.88
N PHE A 391 17.04 -3.30 -9.75
CA PHE A 391 17.74 -2.02 -9.68
C PHE A 391 18.97 -1.98 -10.60
N ASP A 392 19.83 -3.01 -10.53
CA ASP A 392 21.02 -3.12 -11.40
C ASP A 392 20.61 -3.11 -12.87
N TYR A 393 19.60 -3.89 -13.23
CA TYR A 393 19.09 -3.96 -14.60
C TYR A 393 18.60 -2.59 -15.11
N ASN A 394 17.88 -1.84 -14.25
CA ASN A 394 17.38 -0.52 -14.61
C ASN A 394 18.50 0.54 -14.73
N GLN A 395 19.64 0.34 -14.07
CA GLN A 395 20.80 1.24 -14.21
C GLN A 395 21.58 0.99 -15.49
N GLU A 396 21.54 -0.23 -16.02
CA GLU A 396 22.24 -0.63 -17.25
C GLU A 396 21.48 -0.23 -18.55
N GLN A 397 20.19 0.20 -18.43
CA GLN A 397 19.30 0.62 -19.56
C GLN A 397 19.26 2.14 -19.71
#